data_f5de660d132ff83a4257ccdf2ab2f2a5
#
_entry.id   f5de660d132ff83a4257ccdf2ab2f2a5
#
_cell.length_a   1.000
_cell.length_b   1.000
_cell.length_c   1.000
_cell.angle_alpha   90.00
_cell.angle_beta   90.00
_cell.angle_gamma   90.00
#
_symmetry.space_group_name_H-M   'P 1'
#
loop_
_entity.id
_entity.type
_entity.pdbx_description
1 polymer ?
#
loop_
_entity_poly.entity_id
_entity_poly.type
_entity_poly.pdbx_seq_one_letter_code
_entity_poly.pdbx_strand_id
1 'polypeptide(L)'
;VKRKLIYLILVMLLSGAVMAQDVSVRTDHPDEYIVVKGDTLWDISGKFLDHPWQWPAIWHANQQIENPHLIYPGDKLRLVYVDGQPRLMVDRGRPTVRLSPDARVTNREAVPPIPHEELAGLIRNMQVVSAEQFDALPYVVANNEQRLRSMHKDRTYARGVQGSVGDYYAVMRLGNIYVRQKDGNIIRVREPGYGLHAPVDHEYHPGFWESTAYFNKNKGDVIGFELYQVAEVMLSKQGDPAILTIGTSQGAVQEGDRIMPLDRLGYPDEYVPHAMSVIPDGMRVLGVEGNNRLVGHLKMVSISGGRDLGVEPGHVFSAFSPGAEIRDRVKYPAGTWTLPPTEGDNFVTLPDEFNAHIMVFRVFDEVSYALIMAGDKETLEDDILKHPDETL
;
A
#
# COMPACT_ATOMS: atom_id res chain seq x y z
N VAL A 1 -29.17 21.81 -38.19
CA VAL A 1 -28.18 22.79 -37.71
C VAL A 1 -28.39 23.06 -36.22
N LYS A 2 -29.64 23.36 -35.76
CA LYS A 2 -29.94 23.67 -34.35
C LYS A 2 -29.62 22.54 -33.36
N ARG A 3 -29.80 21.27 -33.72
CA ARG A 3 -29.44 20.11 -32.84
C ARG A 3 -27.92 19.94 -32.65
N LYS A 4 -27.11 20.17 -33.69
CA LYS A 4 -25.65 20.08 -33.59
C LYS A 4 -25.05 21.22 -32.72
N LEU A 5 -25.70 22.39 -32.74
CA LEU A 5 -25.28 23.53 -31.91
C LEU A 5 -25.53 23.28 -30.41
N ILE A 6 -26.66 22.61 -30.08
CA ILE A 6 -26.99 22.25 -28.68
C ILE A 6 -26.00 21.23 -28.13
N TYR A 7 -25.57 20.23 -28.93
CA TYR A 7 -24.53 19.28 -28.50
C TYR A 7 -23.17 19.95 -28.32
N LEU A 8 -22.83 20.96 -29.15
CA LEU A 8 -21.57 21.69 -29.00
C LEU A 8 -21.57 22.55 -27.72
N ILE A 9 -22.70 23.15 -27.37
CA ILE A 9 -22.86 23.91 -26.13
C ILE A 9 -22.89 22.99 -24.91
N LEU A 10 -23.47 21.81 -24.99
CA LEU A 10 -23.50 20.82 -23.89
C LEU A 10 -22.10 20.23 -23.63
N VAL A 11 -21.29 20.01 -24.66
CA VAL A 11 -19.89 19.57 -24.53
C VAL A 11 -19.00 20.68 -23.97
N MET A 12 -19.29 21.95 -24.26
CA MET A 12 -18.55 23.07 -23.68
C MET A 12 -18.89 23.36 -22.21
N LEU A 13 -20.08 22.93 -21.76
CA LEU A 13 -20.49 23.06 -20.34
C LEU A 13 -19.98 21.89 -19.46
N LEU A 14 -19.45 20.83 -20.07
CA LEU A 14 -18.74 19.73 -19.36
C LEU A 14 -17.22 19.97 -19.26
N SER A 15 -16.72 21.14 -19.61
CA SER A 15 -15.38 21.57 -19.18
C SER A 15 -15.44 21.72 -17.67
N GLY A 16 -15.26 20.60 -16.97
CA GLY A 16 -15.25 20.55 -15.52
C GLY A 16 -14.34 21.66 -15.01
N ALA A 17 -14.87 22.53 -14.19
CA ALA A 17 -14.06 23.38 -13.35
C ALA A 17 -13.09 22.46 -12.62
N VAL A 18 -11.83 22.50 -12.99
CA VAL A 18 -10.76 21.99 -12.14
C VAL A 18 -10.88 22.83 -10.88
N MET A 19 -11.55 22.30 -9.87
CA MET A 19 -11.59 22.90 -8.55
C MET A 19 -10.13 22.98 -8.13
N ALA A 20 -9.59 24.20 -8.10
CA ALA A 20 -8.31 24.45 -7.46
C ALA A 20 -8.48 23.97 -6.03
N GLN A 21 -7.81 22.90 -5.66
CA GLN A 21 -7.81 22.38 -4.30
C GLN A 21 -7.18 23.45 -3.43
N ASP A 22 -7.94 24.01 -2.49
CA ASP A 22 -7.42 24.97 -1.52
C ASP A 22 -6.40 24.25 -0.64
N VAL A 23 -5.15 24.68 -0.77
CA VAL A 23 -4.05 24.13 0.02
C VAL A 23 -4.07 24.76 1.40
N SER A 24 -4.27 23.94 2.44
CA SER A 24 -4.25 24.40 3.82
C SER A 24 -2.82 24.51 4.34
N VAL A 25 -2.43 25.75 4.66
CA VAL A 25 -1.11 26.07 5.21
C VAL A 25 -1.19 26.12 6.73
N ARG A 26 -0.28 25.42 7.41
CA ARG A 26 -0.17 25.42 8.87
C ARG A 26 0.02 26.82 9.42
N THR A 27 -0.65 27.14 10.50
CA THR A 27 -0.50 28.46 11.18
C THR A 27 0.82 28.58 11.92
N ASP A 28 1.47 27.47 12.25
CA ASP A 28 2.73 27.36 12.98
C ASP A 28 3.92 26.96 12.09
N HIS A 29 3.79 27.11 10.76
CA HIS A 29 4.87 26.76 9.83
C HIS A 29 6.12 27.61 10.08
N PRO A 30 7.33 27.05 9.84
CA PRO A 30 8.56 27.83 9.95
C PRO A 30 8.68 28.86 8.82
N ASP A 31 9.32 30.01 9.10
CA ASP A 31 9.63 31.00 8.05
C ASP A 31 10.60 30.46 7.00
N GLU A 32 11.56 29.64 7.45
CA GLU A 32 12.58 28.98 6.62
C GLU A 32 12.81 27.56 7.14
N TYR A 33 13.01 26.63 6.23
CA TYR A 33 13.41 25.25 6.54
C TYR A 33 14.67 24.89 5.75
N ILE A 34 15.65 24.31 6.43
CA ILE A 34 16.88 23.78 5.80
C ILE A 34 16.70 22.28 5.65
N VAL A 35 16.72 21.82 4.41
CA VAL A 35 16.59 20.40 4.06
C VAL A 35 17.71 19.60 4.69
N VAL A 36 17.38 18.51 5.39
CA VAL A 36 18.32 17.61 6.04
C VAL A 36 18.45 16.31 5.26
N LYS A 37 19.55 15.63 5.40
CA LYS A 37 19.72 14.31 4.79
C LYS A 37 18.74 13.31 5.43
N GLY A 38 17.94 12.66 4.61
CA GLY A 38 16.90 11.72 5.04
C GLY A 38 15.50 12.30 5.01
N ASP A 39 15.35 13.62 4.77
CA ASP A 39 14.03 14.20 4.54
C ASP A 39 13.40 13.62 3.27
N THR A 40 12.07 13.57 3.26
CA THR A 40 11.25 13.31 2.08
C THR A 40 10.45 14.57 1.72
N LEU A 41 9.91 14.63 0.50
CA LEU A 41 9.00 15.73 0.14
C LEU A 41 7.74 15.73 1.01
N TRP A 42 7.31 14.55 1.46
CA TRP A 42 6.22 14.42 2.41
C TRP A 42 6.55 15.08 3.77
N ASP A 43 7.72 14.75 4.35
CA ASP A 43 8.15 15.30 5.64
C ASP A 43 8.35 16.82 5.58
N ILE A 44 8.97 17.29 4.49
CA ILE A 44 9.16 18.73 4.26
C ILE A 44 7.81 19.44 4.17
N SER A 45 6.87 18.87 3.40
CA SER A 45 5.54 19.46 3.25
C SER A 45 4.77 19.49 4.55
N GLY A 46 4.90 18.49 5.40
CA GLY A 46 4.30 18.44 6.73
C GLY A 46 4.80 19.52 7.69
N LYS A 47 5.91 20.24 7.35
CA LYS A 47 6.34 21.42 8.10
C LYS A 47 5.55 22.68 7.73
N PHE A 48 4.99 22.72 6.51
CA PHE A 48 4.34 23.91 5.95
C PHE A 48 2.83 23.74 5.76
N LEU A 49 2.36 22.51 5.55
CA LEU A 49 0.98 22.19 5.24
C LEU A 49 0.32 21.38 6.34
N ASP A 50 -0.97 21.61 6.55
CA ASP A 50 -1.81 20.74 7.38
C ASP A 50 -1.96 19.35 6.74
N HIS A 51 -1.94 19.31 5.39
CA HIS A 51 -2.05 18.10 4.58
C HIS A 51 -0.79 17.86 3.76
N PRO A 52 0.20 17.09 4.26
CA PRO A 52 1.48 16.86 3.59
C PRO A 52 1.36 16.32 2.17
N TRP A 53 0.33 15.51 1.89
CA TRP A 53 0.07 14.92 0.58
C TRP A 53 -0.23 15.95 -0.52
N GLN A 54 -0.61 17.19 -0.15
CA GLN A 54 -0.84 18.30 -1.10
C GLN A 54 0.46 18.93 -1.61
N TRP A 55 1.63 18.39 -1.28
CA TRP A 55 2.91 18.93 -1.72
C TRP A 55 3.01 19.20 -3.23
N PRO A 56 2.40 18.41 -4.14
CA PRO A 56 2.48 18.72 -5.57
C PRO A 56 1.87 20.07 -5.90
N ALA A 57 0.81 20.49 -5.20
CA ALA A 57 0.12 21.75 -5.46
C ALA A 57 0.96 22.99 -5.13
N ILE A 58 1.79 22.95 -4.07
CA ILE A 58 2.67 24.08 -3.70
C ILE A 58 3.99 24.07 -4.47
N TRP A 59 4.31 22.94 -5.10
CA TRP A 59 5.57 22.74 -5.80
C TRP A 59 5.52 23.15 -7.27
N HIS A 60 4.40 22.95 -7.93
CA HIS A 60 4.19 23.09 -9.38
C HIS A 60 4.38 24.50 -9.95
N ALA A 61 4.58 25.51 -9.12
CA ALA A 61 4.71 26.90 -9.56
C ALA A 61 6.14 27.43 -9.60
N ASN A 62 7.12 26.62 -9.26
CA ASN A 62 8.51 27.03 -9.36
C ASN A 62 9.01 26.82 -10.78
N GLN A 63 8.78 27.79 -11.67
CA GLN A 63 9.34 27.77 -13.04
C GLN A 63 10.88 27.67 -13.10
N GLN A 64 11.55 27.85 -11.96
CA GLN A 64 13.00 27.68 -11.84
C GLN A 64 13.40 26.25 -11.46
N ILE A 65 12.45 25.41 -11.04
CA ILE A 65 12.66 24.00 -10.72
C ILE A 65 11.76 23.23 -11.66
N GLU A 66 12.28 22.89 -12.83
CA GLU A 66 11.57 22.06 -13.82
C GLU A 66 11.20 20.68 -13.29
N ASN A 67 11.83 20.26 -12.18
CA ASN A 67 11.60 18.99 -11.54
C ASN A 67 11.67 19.13 -10.00
N PRO A 68 10.59 18.80 -9.25
CA PRO A 68 10.58 18.85 -7.78
C PRO A 68 11.66 17.97 -7.14
N HIS A 69 12.18 16.98 -7.85
CA HIS A 69 13.30 16.13 -7.40
C HIS A 69 14.65 16.84 -7.30
N LEU A 70 14.75 18.12 -7.69
CA LEU A 70 15.99 18.89 -7.63
C LEU A 70 16.17 19.64 -6.31
N ILE A 71 15.62 19.13 -5.21
CA ILE A 71 15.94 19.60 -3.85
C ILE A 71 17.01 18.72 -3.24
N TYR A 72 17.92 19.36 -2.57
CA TYR A 72 19.07 18.68 -1.98
C TYR A 72 19.24 19.04 -0.51
N PRO A 73 19.79 18.16 0.30
CA PRO A 73 20.19 18.48 1.66
C PRO A 73 21.06 19.75 1.69
N GLY A 74 20.67 20.71 2.54
CA GLY A 74 21.26 22.03 2.65
C GLY A 74 20.57 23.13 1.85
N ASP A 75 19.60 22.81 0.98
CA ASP A 75 18.76 23.84 0.36
C ASP A 75 17.86 24.49 1.42
N LYS A 76 17.65 25.78 1.30
CA LYS A 76 16.72 26.53 2.15
C LYS A 76 15.38 26.68 1.47
N LEU A 77 14.34 26.29 2.13
CA LEU A 77 12.97 26.36 1.67
C LEU A 77 12.24 27.48 2.41
N ARG A 78 11.44 28.25 1.68
CA ARG A 78 10.59 29.30 2.23
C ARG A 78 9.23 29.29 1.55
N LEU A 79 8.18 29.42 2.34
CA LEU A 79 6.84 29.60 1.82
C LEU A 79 6.64 31.03 1.36
N VAL A 80 6.16 31.23 0.13
CA VAL A 80 5.81 32.52 -0.44
C VAL A 80 4.41 32.46 -1.05
N TYR A 81 3.75 33.60 -1.17
CA TYR A 81 2.46 33.69 -1.83
C TYR A 81 2.62 34.32 -3.20
N VAL A 82 2.24 33.62 -4.26
CA VAL A 82 2.25 34.07 -5.64
C VAL A 82 0.81 34.05 -6.14
N ASP A 83 0.30 35.20 -6.55
CA ASP A 83 -1.11 35.39 -6.96
C ASP A 83 -2.13 34.86 -5.92
N GLY A 84 -1.80 35.02 -4.63
CA GLY A 84 -2.63 34.59 -3.52
C GLY A 84 -2.53 33.10 -3.20
N GLN A 85 -1.76 32.33 -3.97
CA GLN A 85 -1.55 30.86 -3.74
C GLN A 85 -0.23 30.63 -3.01
N PRO A 86 -0.19 29.71 -2.01
CA PRO A 86 1.04 29.33 -1.34
C PRO A 86 1.96 28.59 -2.29
N ARG A 87 3.25 28.91 -2.24
CA ARG A 87 4.31 28.29 -3.04
C ARG A 87 5.56 28.08 -2.22
N LEU A 88 6.17 26.94 -2.36
CA LEU A 88 7.44 26.64 -1.70
C LEU A 88 8.60 27.02 -2.63
N MET A 89 9.43 27.98 -2.23
CA MET A 89 10.59 28.42 -2.99
C MET A 89 11.89 27.93 -2.37
N VAL A 90 12.81 27.50 -3.26
CA VAL A 90 14.18 27.16 -2.85
C VAL A 90 15.03 28.41 -2.93
N ASP A 91 15.59 28.84 -1.80
CA ASP A 91 16.56 29.94 -1.74
C ASP A 91 17.99 29.35 -1.75
N ARG A 92 18.59 29.29 -2.93
CA ARG A 92 20.00 28.88 -3.09
C ARG A 92 21.00 30.00 -2.94
N GLY A 93 20.55 31.20 -2.57
CA GLY A 93 21.39 32.39 -2.55
C GLY A 93 21.83 32.82 -3.96
N ARG A 94 22.60 33.88 -4.05
CA ARG A 94 23.24 34.28 -5.32
C ARG A 94 24.31 33.22 -5.66
N PRO A 95 24.34 32.67 -6.90
CA PRO A 95 25.40 31.76 -7.30
C PRO A 95 26.73 32.50 -7.22
N THR A 96 27.50 32.24 -6.18
CA THR A 96 28.92 32.63 -6.11
C THR A 96 29.68 31.66 -6.99
N VAL A 97 29.96 32.05 -8.22
CA VAL A 97 30.89 31.34 -9.10
C VAL A 97 32.27 31.47 -8.47
N ARG A 98 32.68 30.53 -7.64
CA ARG A 98 34.09 30.34 -7.31
C ARG A 98 34.72 29.64 -8.53
N LEU A 99 35.49 30.39 -9.29
CA LEU A 99 36.42 29.85 -10.29
C LEU A 99 37.58 29.16 -9.56
N SER A 100 37.32 27.94 -9.10
CA SER A 100 38.36 27.03 -8.61
C SER A 100 38.32 25.76 -9.44
N PRO A 101 39.49 25.25 -9.91
CA PRO A 101 39.52 24.09 -10.79
C PRO A 101 39.20 22.76 -10.12
N ASP A 102 38.81 22.73 -8.87
CA ASP A 102 38.35 21.51 -8.19
C ASP A 102 36.83 21.33 -8.39
N ALA A 103 36.45 20.74 -9.50
CA ALA A 103 35.15 20.14 -9.66
C ALA A 103 35.05 18.89 -8.74
N ARG A 104 34.78 19.11 -7.45
CA ARG A 104 34.22 18.04 -6.62
C ARG A 104 32.81 17.79 -7.10
N VAL A 105 32.62 16.73 -7.84
CA VAL A 105 31.31 16.13 -8.05
C VAL A 105 30.88 15.58 -6.69
N THR A 106 30.25 16.44 -5.88
CA THR A 106 29.46 15.95 -4.76
C THR A 106 28.24 15.29 -5.38
N ASN A 107 28.18 13.97 -5.35
CA ASN A 107 26.94 13.22 -5.56
C ASN A 107 25.97 13.67 -4.46
N ARG A 108 25.24 14.77 -4.70
CA ARG A 108 24.10 15.16 -3.89
C ARG A 108 22.93 14.37 -4.46
N GLU A 109 22.44 13.41 -3.71
CA GLU A 109 21.17 12.77 -4.01
C GLU A 109 20.05 13.75 -3.73
N ALA A 110 19.13 13.91 -4.68
CA ALA A 110 17.93 14.72 -4.51
C ALA A 110 17.03 14.12 -3.44
N VAL A 111 16.23 14.97 -2.79
CA VAL A 111 15.25 14.51 -1.80
C VAL A 111 14.18 13.69 -2.51
N PRO A 112 13.98 12.43 -2.15
CA PRO A 112 12.96 11.60 -2.79
C PRO A 112 11.56 12.01 -2.31
N PRO A 113 10.53 11.84 -3.15
CA PRO A 113 9.13 11.97 -2.73
C PRO A 113 8.80 11.01 -1.59
N ILE A 114 9.31 9.79 -1.69
CA ILE A 114 9.24 8.73 -0.69
C ILE A 114 10.58 7.97 -0.73
N PRO A 115 11.06 7.42 0.41
CA PRO A 115 12.31 6.66 0.45
C PRO A 115 12.21 5.40 -0.42
N HIS A 116 12.78 5.44 -1.61
CA HIS A 116 12.71 4.34 -2.56
C HIS A 116 13.36 3.05 -2.02
N GLU A 117 14.40 3.17 -1.22
CA GLU A 117 15.12 2.03 -0.63
C GLU A 117 14.23 1.24 0.35
N GLU A 118 13.43 1.92 1.16
CA GLU A 118 12.51 1.29 2.09
C GLU A 118 11.32 0.65 1.35
N LEU A 119 10.81 1.32 0.33
CA LEU A 119 9.76 0.79 -0.53
C LEU A 119 10.19 -0.45 -1.32
N ALA A 120 11.40 -0.43 -1.90
CA ALA A 120 11.86 -1.49 -2.77
C ALA A 120 11.86 -2.88 -2.10
N GLY A 121 12.12 -2.93 -0.79
CA GLY A 121 12.05 -4.16 -0.01
C GLY A 121 10.60 -4.66 0.16
N LEU A 122 9.67 -3.77 0.44
CA LEU A 122 8.26 -4.08 0.66
C LEU A 122 7.55 -4.47 -0.65
N ILE A 123 7.80 -3.71 -1.69
CA ILE A 123 7.11 -3.84 -2.98
C ILE A 123 7.43 -5.16 -3.70
N ARG A 124 8.68 -5.64 -3.65
CA ARG A 124 9.11 -6.85 -4.36
C ARG A 124 8.58 -8.14 -3.75
N ASN A 125 8.19 -8.10 -2.51
CA ASN A 125 8.02 -9.31 -1.73
C ASN A 125 6.58 -9.80 -1.64
N MET A 126 5.59 -9.04 -2.16
CA MET A 126 4.17 -9.41 -2.03
C MET A 126 3.41 -9.25 -3.34
N GLN A 127 2.58 -10.25 -3.63
CA GLN A 127 1.71 -10.30 -4.81
C GLN A 127 0.32 -10.72 -4.36
N VAL A 128 -0.72 -10.21 -5.01
CA VAL A 128 -2.07 -10.78 -4.91
C VAL A 128 -2.45 -11.34 -6.27
N VAL A 129 -2.79 -12.61 -6.30
CA VAL A 129 -3.16 -13.33 -7.52
C VAL A 129 -4.55 -13.92 -7.38
N SER A 130 -5.28 -14.04 -8.49
CA SER A 130 -6.58 -14.73 -8.49
C SER A 130 -6.42 -16.23 -8.23
N ALA A 131 -7.52 -16.92 -7.92
CA ALA A 131 -7.51 -18.36 -7.75
C ALA A 131 -7.01 -19.09 -9.01
N GLU A 132 -7.47 -18.67 -10.19
CA GLU A 132 -7.04 -19.23 -11.46
C GLU A 132 -5.54 -19.04 -11.71
N GLN A 133 -5.04 -17.84 -11.44
CA GLN A 133 -3.60 -17.55 -11.56
C GLN A 133 -2.80 -18.39 -10.59
N PHE A 134 -3.23 -18.49 -9.33
CA PHE A 134 -2.54 -19.29 -8.30
C PHE A 134 -2.42 -20.76 -8.70
N ASP A 135 -3.49 -21.35 -9.23
CA ASP A 135 -3.51 -22.74 -9.65
C ASP A 135 -2.62 -23.01 -10.86
N ALA A 136 -2.51 -22.02 -11.76
CA ALA A 136 -1.67 -22.12 -12.93
C ALA A 136 -0.17 -21.94 -12.62
N LEU A 137 0.20 -21.46 -11.42
CA LEU A 137 1.60 -21.25 -11.07
C LEU A 137 2.35 -22.58 -10.91
N PRO A 138 3.58 -22.66 -11.41
CA PRO A 138 4.51 -23.71 -11.05
C PRO A 138 4.71 -23.80 -9.54
N TYR A 139 5.01 -24.96 -9.02
CA TYR A 139 5.14 -25.18 -7.59
C TYR A 139 6.26 -26.13 -7.20
N VAL A 140 6.77 -25.95 -5.99
CA VAL A 140 7.76 -26.84 -5.38
C VAL A 140 7.11 -28.15 -4.99
N VAL A 141 7.65 -29.26 -5.48
CA VAL A 141 7.14 -30.62 -5.23
C VAL A 141 7.99 -31.38 -4.23
N ALA A 142 9.28 -31.04 -4.12
CA ALA A 142 10.19 -31.67 -3.19
C ALA A 142 11.45 -30.84 -2.98
N ASN A 143 12.12 -31.06 -1.87
CA ASN A 143 13.44 -30.51 -1.60
C ASN A 143 14.53 -31.60 -1.68
N ASN A 144 15.79 -31.15 -1.78
CA ASN A 144 16.93 -32.06 -1.82
C ASN A 144 16.97 -32.95 -0.57
N GLU A 145 17.34 -34.22 -0.76
CA GLU A 145 17.43 -35.23 0.32
C GLU A 145 16.12 -35.41 1.10
N GLN A 146 14.97 -35.16 0.49
CA GLN A 146 13.64 -35.22 1.12
C GLN A 146 13.53 -34.38 2.41
N ARG A 147 14.29 -33.28 2.47
CA ARG A 147 14.19 -32.34 3.58
C ARG A 147 12.86 -31.60 3.52
N LEU A 148 12.24 -31.39 4.66
CA LEU A 148 11.01 -30.58 4.76
C LEU A 148 11.25 -29.11 4.36
N ARG A 149 12.49 -28.63 4.46
CA ARG A 149 12.87 -27.24 4.19
C ARG A 149 14.27 -27.18 3.59
N SER A 150 14.45 -26.32 2.59
CA SER A 150 15.74 -26.02 1.95
C SER A 150 16.08 -24.54 2.07
N MET A 151 17.36 -24.24 2.13
CA MET A 151 17.92 -22.89 2.30
C MET A 151 18.97 -22.59 1.23
N HIS A 152 19.66 -21.48 1.38
CA HIS A 152 20.70 -21.01 0.46
C HIS A 152 21.66 -22.13 0.01
N LYS A 153 21.88 -22.21 -1.31
CA LYS A 153 22.69 -23.21 -2.03
C LYS A 153 22.10 -24.63 -2.09
N ASP A 154 20.99 -24.89 -1.45
CA ASP A 154 20.29 -26.18 -1.62
C ASP A 154 19.60 -26.22 -2.98
N ARG A 155 19.16 -27.43 -3.36
CA ARG A 155 18.33 -27.66 -4.54
C ARG A 155 16.89 -27.91 -4.13
N THR A 156 15.99 -27.42 -4.95
CA THR A 156 14.56 -27.73 -4.85
C THR A 156 14.06 -28.21 -6.20
N TYR A 157 13.01 -28.98 -6.21
CA TYR A 157 12.39 -29.55 -7.39
C TYR A 157 11.00 -28.96 -7.57
N ALA A 158 10.73 -28.44 -8.77
CA ALA A 158 9.45 -27.80 -9.04
C ALA A 158 8.82 -28.31 -10.34
N ARG A 159 7.50 -28.37 -10.37
CA ARG A 159 6.72 -28.76 -11.55
C ARG A 159 6.19 -27.53 -12.28
N GLY A 160 6.03 -27.68 -13.60
CA GLY A 160 5.44 -26.64 -14.44
C GLY A 160 6.37 -25.47 -14.77
N VAL A 161 7.63 -25.47 -14.33
CA VAL A 161 8.60 -24.39 -14.60
C VAL A 161 8.97 -24.38 -16.07
N GLN A 162 8.78 -23.24 -16.72
CA GLN A 162 9.21 -22.97 -18.09
C GLN A 162 10.33 -21.93 -18.09
N GLY A 163 11.26 -22.05 -19.03
CA GLY A 163 12.36 -21.10 -19.17
C GLY A 163 13.65 -21.79 -19.59
N SER A 164 14.75 -21.03 -19.56
CA SER A 164 16.10 -21.47 -19.91
C SER A 164 16.97 -21.67 -18.68
N VAL A 165 17.92 -22.57 -18.75
CA VAL A 165 18.93 -22.74 -17.69
C VAL A 165 19.65 -21.42 -17.48
N GLY A 166 19.70 -20.96 -16.24
CA GLY A 166 20.23 -19.65 -15.84
C GLY A 166 19.16 -18.59 -15.56
N ASP A 167 17.90 -18.83 -15.92
CA ASP A 167 16.82 -17.91 -15.58
C ASP A 167 16.54 -17.90 -14.07
N TYR A 168 16.16 -16.72 -13.57
CA TYR A 168 15.86 -16.50 -12.15
C TYR A 168 14.36 -16.38 -11.90
N TYR A 169 13.94 -16.95 -10.78
CA TYR A 169 12.55 -16.98 -10.33
C TYR A 169 12.46 -16.62 -8.86
N ALA A 170 11.31 -16.08 -8.47
CA ALA A 170 10.92 -15.91 -7.08
C ALA A 170 10.20 -17.16 -6.58
N VAL A 171 10.55 -17.61 -5.39
CA VAL A 171 9.77 -18.61 -4.64
C VAL A 171 8.82 -17.85 -3.73
N MET A 172 7.52 -18.07 -3.94
CA MET A 172 6.45 -17.34 -3.30
C MET A 172 5.64 -18.28 -2.41
N ARG A 173 5.36 -17.84 -1.19
CA ARG A 173 4.53 -18.57 -0.23
C ARG A 173 3.20 -17.90 -0.03
N LEU A 174 2.15 -18.70 0.09
CA LEU A 174 0.82 -18.23 0.46
C LEU A 174 0.83 -17.63 1.87
N GLY A 175 0.34 -16.41 2.00
CA GLY A 175 0.19 -15.66 3.24
C GLY A 175 -1.26 -15.58 3.68
N ASN A 176 -1.99 -14.66 3.09
CA ASN A 176 -3.38 -14.41 3.42
C ASN A 176 -4.29 -14.74 2.23
N ILE A 177 -5.57 -14.93 2.52
CA ILE A 177 -6.62 -15.16 1.53
C ILE A 177 -7.62 -14.00 1.69
N TYR A 178 -7.91 -13.32 0.59
CA TYR A 178 -8.95 -12.30 0.57
C TYR A 178 -10.26 -12.91 0.11
N VAL A 179 -11.32 -12.68 0.90
CA VAL A 179 -12.64 -13.29 0.71
C VAL A 179 -13.69 -12.20 0.71
N ARG A 180 -14.55 -12.17 -0.31
CA ARG A 180 -15.73 -11.33 -0.34
C ARG A 180 -16.88 -12.03 0.35
N GLN A 181 -17.39 -11.45 1.43
CA GLN A 181 -18.53 -11.96 2.18
C GLN A 181 -19.84 -11.68 1.41
N LYS A 182 -20.92 -12.31 1.86
CA LYS A 182 -22.26 -12.15 1.24
C LYS A 182 -22.83 -10.73 1.33
N ASP A 183 -22.37 -9.96 2.28
CA ASP A 183 -22.72 -8.54 2.43
C ASP A 183 -21.90 -7.60 1.54
N GLY A 184 -20.97 -8.16 0.75
CA GLY A 184 -20.07 -7.43 -0.15
C GLY A 184 -18.74 -7.01 0.50
N ASN A 185 -18.61 -7.13 1.82
CA ASN A 185 -17.38 -6.77 2.51
C ASN A 185 -16.25 -7.75 2.16
N ILE A 186 -15.04 -7.20 1.97
CA ILE A 186 -13.84 -8.01 1.81
C ILE A 186 -13.20 -8.18 3.19
N ILE A 187 -12.85 -9.41 3.52
CA ILE A 187 -12.11 -9.75 4.73
C ILE A 187 -10.80 -10.45 4.36
N ARG A 188 -9.81 -10.29 5.21
CA ARG A 188 -8.56 -11.03 5.16
C ARG A 188 -8.66 -12.26 6.07
N VAL A 189 -8.48 -13.42 5.50
CA VAL A 189 -8.43 -14.67 6.24
C VAL A 189 -6.98 -15.15 6.23
N ARG A 190 -6.40 -15.33 7.40
CA ARG A 190 -5.11 -15.99 7.49
C ARG A 190 -5.31 -17.44 7.10
N GLU A 191 -4.43 -17.95 6.24
CA GLU A 191 -4.31 -19.37 6.13
C GLU A 191 -4.07 -19.90 7.55
N PRO A 192 -4.88 -20.88 8.04
CA PRO A 192 -4.55 -21.56 9.28
C PRO A 192 -3.16 -22.15 9.06
N GLY A 193 -2.16 -21.46 9.61
CA GLY A 193 -0.78 -21.72 9.28
C GLY A 193 -0.56 -23.22 9.33
N TYR A 194 0.11 -23.75 8.35
CA TYR A 194 0.90 -24.95 8.56
C TYR A 194 1.97 -24.56 9.61
N GLY A 195 1.45 -24.13 10.77
CA GLY A 195 2.21 -23.86 11.96
C GLY A 195 2.77 -25.17 12.41
N LEU A 196 3.97 -25.13 12.88
CA LEU A 196 4.87 -26.08 13.50
C LEU A 196 4.25 -27.26 14.32
N HIS A 197 2.93 -27.46 14.30
CA HIS A 197 2.18 -28.43 15.08
C HIS A 197 1.03 -29.11 14.30
N ALA A 198 1.01 -29.08 12.96
CA ALA A 198 0.17 -30.05 12.27
C ALA A 198 0.73 -31.44 12.60
N PRO A 199 -0.07 -32.36 13.18
CA PRO A 199 0.37 -33.73 13.38
C PRO A 199 0.79 -34.26 12.02
N VAL A 200 1.98 -34.85 11.97
CA VAL A 200 2.56 -35.47 10.77
C VAL A 200 1.83 -36.79 10.54
N ASP A 201 0.54 -36.72 10.31
CA ASP A 201 -0.22 -37.85 9.80
C ASP A 201 -0.23 -37.75 8.28
N HIS A 202 0.59 -38.57 7.67
CA HIS A 202 0.86 -38.60 6.24
C HIS A 202 -0.33 -39.00 5.35
N GLU A 203 -1.54 -39.11 5.89
CA GLU A 203 -2.67 -39.68 5.14
C GLU A 203 -3.73 -38.66 4.68
N TYR A 204 -3.73 -37.41 5.16
CA TYR A 204 -4.75 -36.45 4.71
C TYR A 204 -4.27 -34.99 4.80
N HIS A 205 -3.67 -34.51 3.74
CA HIS A 205 -3.66 -33.08 3.46
C HIS A 205 -4.88 -32.80 2.58
N PRO A 206 -5.91 -32.09 3.08
CA PRO A 206 -6.91 -31.55 2.18
C PRO A 206 -6.15 -30.71 1.14
N GLY A 207 -6.25 -31.11 -0.10
CA GLY A 207 -5.60 -30.39 -1.18
C GLY A 207 -6.09 -28.93 -1.14
N PHE A 208 -5.28 -28.01 -1.62
CA PHE A 208 -5.64 -26.59 -1.77
C PHE A 208 -7.10 -26.37 -2.24
N TRP A 209 -7.59 -27.22 -3.13
CA TRP A 209 -8.96 -27.22 -3.64
C TRP A 209 -10.03 -27.41 -2.57
N GLU A 210 -9.79 -28.24 -1.58
CA GLU A 210 -10.73 -28.44 -0.46
C GLU A 210 -10.76 -27.19 0.42
N SER A 211 -9.61 -26.54 0.62
CA SER A 211 -9.53 -25.28 1.36
C SER A 211 -10.30 -24.17 0.65
N THR A 212 -10.12 -24.02 -0.67
CA THR A 212 -10.83 -23.02 -1.47
C THR A 212 -12.33 -23.32 -1.49
N ALA A 213 -12.73 -24.56 -1.69
CA ALA A 213 -14.12 -24.98 -1.65
C ALA A 213 -14.74 -24.75 -0.25
N TYR A 214 -13.98 -24.95 0.81
CA TYR A 214 -14.41 -24.66 2.17
C TYR A 214 -14.66 -23.16 2.37
N PHE A 215 -13.77 -22.28 1.91
CA PHE A 215 -13.93 -20.85 2.00
C PHE A 215 -15.14 -20.37 1.19
N ASN A 216 -15.25 -20.77 -0.05
CA ASN A 216 -16.38 -20.41 -0.92
C ASN A 216 -17.73 -20.82 -0.33
N LYS A 217 -17.78 -21.98 0.33
CA LYS A 217 -19.02 -22.47 0.94
C LYS A 217 -19.38 -21.77 2.24
N ASN A 218 -18.39 -21.46 3.08
CA ASN A 218 -18.62 -21.10 4.48
C ASN A 218 -18.30 -19.62 4.77
N LYS A 219 -17.39 -18.98 4.03
CA LYS A 219 -16.89 -17.62 4.30
C LYS A 219 -17.28 -16.61 3.23
N GLY A 220 -17.44 -17.03 1.98
CA GLY A 220 -17.72 -16.18 0.83
C GLY A 220 -16.81 -16.51 -0.36
N ASP A 221 -16.81 -15.66 -1.38
CA ASP A 221 -16.05 -15.89 -2.61
C ASP A 221 -14.58 -15.48 -2.42
N VAL A 222 -13.66 -16.38 -2.73
CA VAL A 222 -12.23 -16.07 -2.72
C VAL A 222 -11.92 -15.16 -3.91
N ILE A 223 -11.42 -13.97 -3.62
CA ILE A 223 -11.07 -12.95 -4.62
C ILE A 223 -9.57 -12.85 -4.87
N GLY A 224 -8.72 -13.33 -3.95
CA GLY A 224 -7.28 -13.29 -4.14
C GLY A 224 -6.48 -14.04 -3.08
N PHE A 225 -5.30 -14.45 -3.50
CA PHE A 225 -4.29 -15.09 -2.68
C PHE A 225 -3.08 -14.17 -2.57
N GLU A 226 -2.73 -13.81 -1.35
CA GLU A 226 -1.53 -13.06 -1.06
C GLU A 226 -0.33 -14.00 -1.03
N LEU A 227 0.64 -13.71 -1.86
CA LEU A 227 1.89 -14.44 -1.94
C LEU A 227 3.03 -13.54 -1.48
N TYR A 228 3.91 -14.05 -0.62
CA TYR A 228 5.13 -13.34 -0.23
C TYR A 228 6.37 -14.13 -0.62
N GLN A 229 7.40 -13.41 -1.06
CA GLN A 229 8.66 -14.01 -1.49
C GLN A 229 9.44 -14.57 -0.31
N VAL A 230 9.88 -15.82 -0.43
CA VAL A 230 10.72 -16.50 0.56
C VAL A 230 12.14 -16.73 0.08
N ALA A 231 12.35 -16.84 -1.23
CA ALA A 231 13.67 -17.04 -1.81
C ALA A 231 13.71 -16.61 -3.28
N GLU A 232 14.91 -16.47 -3.79
CA GLU A 232 15.20 -16.43 -5.23
C GLU A 232 15.88 -17.73 -5.64
N VAL A 233 15.52 -18.28 -6.79
CA VAL A 233 16.05 -19.52 -7.32
C VAL A 233 16.47 -19.34 -8.76
N MET A 234 17.50 -20.09 -9.16
CA MET A 234 17.96 -20.15 -10.55
C MET A 234 17.62 -21.53 -11.15
N LEU A 235 17.07 -21.53 -12.35
CA LEU A 235 16.83 -22.78 -13.09
C LEU A 235 18.17 -23.40 -13.49
N SER A 236 18.50 -24.51 -12.82
CA SER A 236 19.76 -25.23 -13.02
C SER A 236 19.64 -26.35 -14.04
N LYS A 237 18.46 -26.97 -14.14
CA LYS A 237 18.16 -28.02 -15.11
C LYS A 237 16.68 -28.01 -15.46
N GLN A 238 16.39 -28.01 -16.76
CA GLN A 238 15.04 -28.17 -17.28
C GLN A 238 14.52 -29.61 -17.04
N GLY A 239 13.24 -29.75 -16.94
CA GLY A 239 12.52 -31.02 -16.75
C GLY A 239 11.20 -30.82 -16.05
N ASP A 240 10.48 -31.91 -15.83
CA ASP A 240 9.29 -31.92 -14.98
C ASP A 240 9.33 -33.15 -14.06
N PRO A 241 9.87 -33.00 -12.83
CA PRO A 241 10.24 -31.73 -12.18
C PRO A 241 11.56 -31.12 -12.70
N ALA A 242 11.60 -29.79 -12.73
CA ALA A 242 12.80 -28.99 -12.96
C ALA A 242 13.65 -28.92 -11.70
N ILE A 243 14.97 -28.70 -11.85
CA ILE A 243 15.89 -28.51 -10.73
C ILE A 243 16.20 -27.01 -10.61
N LEU A 244 15.93 -26.46 -9.45
CA LEU A 244 16.21 -25.07 -9.10
C LEU A 244 17.27 -25.04 -7.98
N THR A 245 18.21 -24.12 -8.08
CA THR A 245 19.20 -23.85 -7.03
C THR A 245 18.81 -22.59 -6.29
N ILE A 246 18.72 -22.69 -4.95
CA ILE A 246 18.34 -21.58 -4.10
C ILE A 246 19.50 -20.60 -3.97
N GLY A 247 19.26 -19.35 -4.40
CA GLY A 247 20.17 -18.22 -4.27
C GLY A 247 19.94 -17.48 -2.96
N THR A 248 19.49 -16.22 -3.05
CA THR A 248 19.13 -15.42 -1.89
C THR A 248 17.88 -15.99 -1.22
N SER A 249 17.88 -16.07 0.11
CA SER A 249 16.77 -16.68 0.86
C SER A 249 16.47 -15.84 2.10
N GLN A 250 15.22 -15.41 2.23
CA GLN A 250 14.68 -14.75 3.43
C GLN A 250 13.99 -15.76 4.36
N GLY A 251 13.65 -16.92 3.81
CA GLY A 251 13.03 -18.03 4.52
C GLY A 251 13.35 -19.37 3.86
N ALA A 252 13.04 -20.46 4.54
CA ALA A 252 13.24 -21.79 4.00
C ALA A 252 12.18 -22.11 2.94
N VAL A 253 12.61 -22.64 1.79
CA VAL A 253 11.73 -23.15 0.73
C VAL A 253 11.09 -24.47 1.19
N GLN A 254 9.80 -24.63 0.94
CA GLN A 254 9.04 -25.84 1.31
C GLN A 254 8.14 -26.30 0.16
N GLU A 255 7.65 -27.52 0.28
CA GLU A 255 6.67 -28.07 -0.66
C GLU A 255 5.39 -27.21 -0.69
N GLY A 256 4.84 -27.02 -1.90
CA GLY A 256 3.67 -26.16 -2.12
C GLY A 256 4.00 -24.69 -2.38
N ASP A 257 5.22 -24.21 -2.09
CA ASP A 257 5.63 -22.86 -2.47
C ASP A 257 5.50 -22.69 -4.00
N ARG A 258 5.03 -21.53 -4.46
CA ARG A 258 4.81 -21.21 -5.86
C ARG A 258 6.07 -20.60 -6.49
N ILE A 259 6.26 -20.85 -7.77
CA ILE A 259 7.38 -20.29 -8.54
C ILE A 259 6.81 -19.24 -9.49
N MET A 260 7.32 -18.03 -9.43
CA MET A 260 6.95 -16.93 -10.31
C MET A 260 8.19 -16.37 -11.00
N PRO A 261 8.05 -15.81 -12.20
CA PRO A 261 9.14 -15.02 -12.77
C PRO A 261 9.58 -13.96 -11.76
N LEU A 262 10.88 -13.73 -11.65
CA LEU A 262 11.36 -12.68 -10.77
C LEU A 262 10.81 -11.34 -11.28
N ASP A 263 10.02 -10.68 -10.46
CA ASP A 263 9.43 -9.39 -10.80
C ASP A 263 10.56 -8.35 -10.88
N ARG A 264 10.97 -8.05 -12.10
CA ARG A 264 11.91 -6.98 -12.42
C ARG A 264 11.19 -5.77 -12.99
N LEU A 265 9.86 -5.75 -12.92
CA LEU A 265 9.08 -4.61 -13.36
C LEU A 265 9.55 -3.39 -12.57
N GLY A 266 10.01 -2.41 -13.31
CA GLY A 266 10.34 -1.11 -12.73
C GLY A 266 9.10 -0.55 -12.07
N TYR A 267 9.21 -0.29 -10.78
CA TYR A 267 8.20 0.52 -10.10
C TYR A 267 8.27 1.92 -10.68
N PRO A 268 7.19 2.70 -10.57
CA PRO A 268 7.27 4.10 -10.89
C PRO A 268 8.48 4.69 -10.16
N ASP A 269 9.33 5.40 -10.89
CA ASP A 269 10.46 6.10 -10.26
C ASP A 269 9.95 7.08 -9.20
N GLU A 270 8.66 7.38 -9.23
CA GLU A 270 8.01 8.39 -8.43
C GLU A 270 6.53 8.06 -8.18
N TYR A 271 6.09 8.27 -6.94
CA TYR A 271 4.68 8.28 -6.55
C TYR A 271 4.25 9.72 -6.26
N VAL A 272 3.32 10.23 -7.05
CA VAL A 272 2.73 11.56 -6.84
C VAL A 272 1.46 11.42 -6.00
N PRO A 273 1.43 11.92 -4.76
CA PRO A 273 0.25 11.86 -3.93
C PRO A 273 -0.91 12.67 -4.52
N HIS A 274 -2.08 12.08 -4.53
CA HIS A 274 -3.33 12.73 -4.93
C HIS A 274 -4.52 12.07 -4.26
N ALA A 275 -5.61 12.82 -4.10
CA ALA A 275 -6.84 12.26 -3.55
C ALA A 275 -7.68 11.58 -4.64
N MET A 276 -8.38 10.55 -4.26
CA MET A 276 -9.43 9.97 -5.08
C MET A 276 -10.66 10.89 -5.02
N SER A 277 -11.21 11.28 -6.19
CA SER A 277 -12.31 12.25 -6.25
C SER A 277 -13.58 11.79 -5.55
N VAL A 278 -13.87 10.49 -5.55
CA VAL A 278 -15.00 9.88 -4.86
C VAL A 278 -14.53 8.56 -4.28
N ILE A 279 -14.58 8.43 -2.96
CA ILE A 279 -14.22 7.18 -2.28
C ILE A 279 -15.47 6.31 -2.20
N PRO A 280 -15.43 5.08 -2.74
CA PRO A 280 -16.54 4.14 -2.61
C PRO A 280 -16.81 3.80 -1.15
N ASP A 281 -18.10 3.74 -0.78
CA ASP A 281 -18.51 3.34 0.55
C ASP A 281 -17.99 1.93 0.91
N GLY A 282 -17.59 1.77 2.15
CA GLY A 282 -17.15 0.48 2.69
C GLY A 282 -15.69 0.14 2.43
N MET A 283 -14.91 1.02 1.81
CA MET A 283 -13.45 0.85 1.76
C MET A 283 -12.85 0.86 3.16
N ARG A 284 -11.98 -0.10 3.43
CA ARG A 284 -11.37 -0.28 4.76
C ARG A 284 -9.98 -0.90 4.70
N VAL A 285 -9.28 -0.82 5.82
CA VAL A 285 -8.03 -1.53 6.05
C VAL A 285 -8.35 -3.01 6.28
N LEU A 286 -7.80 -3.89 5.44
CA LEU A 286 -7.96 -5.34 5.53
C LEU A 286 -6.93 -5.98 6.45
N GLY A 287 -5.80 -5.33 6.61
CA GLY A 287 -4.78 -5.81 7.50
C GLY A 287 -3.51 -4.99 7.47
N VAL A 288 -2.72 -5.17 8.49
CA VAL A 288 -1.46 -4.48 8.72
C VAL A 288 -0.31 -5.47 8.66
N GLU A 289 0.83 -5.05 8.10
CA GLU A 289 2.03 -5.87 8.02
C GLU A 289 2.54 -6.27 9.41
N GLY A 290 2.83 -7.56 9.54
CA GLY A 290 3.28 -8.13 10.81
C GLY A 290 2.15 -8.24 11.84
N ASN A 291 2.30 -9.14 12.77
CA ASN A 291 1.31 -9.39 13.82
C ASN A 291 1.27 -8.34 14.93
N ASN A 292 2.00 -7.25 14.78
CA ASN A 292 2.08 -6.21 15.78
C ASN A 292 0.94 -5.22 15.54
N ARG A 293 0.10 -5.07 16.53
CA ARG A 293 -0.97 -4.05 16.58
C ARG A 293 -0.42 -2.61 16.67
N LEU A 294 0.89 -2.47 16.74
CA LEU A 294 1.61 -1.20 16.82
C LEU A 294 2.17 -0.88 15.45
N VAL A 295 1.60 0.10 14.77
CA VAL A 295 1.98 0.43 13.41
C VAL A 295 2.50 1.85 13.36
N GLY A 296 3.80 1.97 13.12
CA GLY A 296 4.48 3.25 12.93
C GLY A 296 4.56 3.64 11.45
N HIS A 297 5.17 4.78 11.23
CA HIS A 297 5.53 5.33 9.92
C HIS A 297 6.17 4.28 8.99
N LEU A 298 5.80 4.31 7.70
CA LEU A 298 6.26 3.42 6.62
C LEU A 298 5.95 1.92 6.82
N LYS A 299 4.92 1.59 7.58
CA LYS A 299 4.39 0.23 7.60
C LYS A 299 3.36 0.03 6.50
N MET A 300 3.33 -1.19 5.96
CA MET A 300 2.42 -1.56 4.89
C MET A 300 1.07 -2.00 5.47
N VAL A 301 0.02 -1.56 4.80
CA VAL A 301 -1.35 -2.03 5.03
C VAL A 301 -1.95 -2.54 3.73
N SER A 302 -2.78 -3.56 3.82
CA SER A 302 -3.68 -3.94 2.72
C SER A 302 -5.04 -3.27 2.92
N ILE A 303 -5.61 -2.79 1.82
CA ILE A 303 -6.90 -2.12 1.82
C ILE A 303 -7.87 -2.78 0.85
N SER A 304 -9.16 -2.74 1.16
CA SER A 304 -10.21 -3.10 0.21
C SER A 304 -10.31 -2.01 -0.86
N GLY A 305 -10.42 -2.44 -2.11
CA GLY A 305 -10.44 -1.57 -3.28
C GLY A 305 -9.17 -1.70 -4.10
N GLY A 306 -9.37 -1.86 -5.38
CA GLY A 306 -8.33 -2.03 -6.38
C GLY A 306 -8.69 -1.32 -7.68
N ARG A 307 -8.17 -1.83 -8.80
CA ARG A 307 -8.43 -1.27 -10.13
C ARG A 307 -9.93 -1.23 -10.45
N ASP A 308 -10.69 -2.20 -9.97
CA ASP A 308 -12.14 -2.28 -10.20
C ASP A 308 -12.91 -1.08 -9.61
N LEU A 309 -12.38 -0.49 -8.55
CA LEU A 309 -12.92 0.72 -7.93
C LEU A 309 -12.18 2.00 -8.37
N GLY A 310 -11.25 1.91 -9.34
CA GLY A 310 -10.48 3.05 -9.81
C GLY A 310 -9.36 3.49 -8.87
N VAL A 311 -8.90 2.60 -7.97
CA VAL A 311 -7.74 2.89 -7.14
C VAL A 311 -6.48 2.88 -8.01
N GLU A 312 -5.60 3.87 -7.81
CA GLU A 312 -4.35 4.04 -8.54
C GLU A 312 -3.18 4.25 -7.57
N PRO A 313 -1.94 3.91 -7.97
CA PRO A 313 -0.76 4.25 -7.19
C PRO A 313 -0.64 5.77 -6.98
N GLY A 314 -0.37 6.20 -5.75
CA GLY A 314 -0.35 7.60 -5.36
C GLY A 314 -1.65 8.09 -4.70
N HIS A 315 -2.76 7.34 -4.81
CA HIS A 315 -3.97 7.70 -4.06
C HIS A 315 -3.70 7.73 -2.55
N VAL A 316 -4.13 8.83 -1.92
CA VAL A 316 -4.04 9.01 -0.47
C VAL A 316 -5.43 8.90 0.14
N PHE A 317 -5.51 8.20 1.28
CA PHE A 317 -6.71 8.06 2.09
C PHE A 317 -6.39 8.41 3.55
N SER A 318 -7.40 8.81 4.28
CA SER A 318 -7.37 8.89 5.74
C SER A 318 -8.01 7.65 6.32
N ALA A 319 -7.30 6.97 7.23
CA ALA A 319 -7.80 5.83 7.99
C ALA A 319 -8.41 6.31 9.31
N PHE A 320 -9.63 5.88 9.59
CA PHE A 320 -10.37 6.22 10.80
C PHE A 320 -10.81 4.96 11.51
N SER A 321 -10.61 4.90 12.81
CA SER A 321 -11.27 3.89 13.64
C SER A 321 -12.77 4.19 13.69
N PRO A 322 -13.64 3.23 13.34
CA PRO A 322 -15.08 3.44 13.39
C PRO A 322 -15.53 3.72 14.83
N GLY A 323 -16.41 4.68 14.98
CA GLY A 323 -16.97 5.07 16.27
C GLY A 323 -17.67 3.91 16.98
N ALA A 324 -17.28 3.65 18.22
CA ALA A 324 -17.89 2.59 19.01
C ALA A 324 -19.36 2.88 19.32
N GLU A 325 -20.22 1.88 19.19
CA GLU A 325 -21.59 1.96 19.69
C GLU A 325 -21.59 1.73 21.20
N ILE A 326 -21.91 2.77 21.95
CA ILE A 326 -21.94 2.72 23.41
C ILE A 326 -23.36 2.93 23.93
N ARG A 327 -23.65 2.29 25.05
CA ARG A 327 -24.93 2.52 25.73
C ARG A 327 -24.90 3.87 26.46
N ASP A 328 -25.90 4.72 26.21
CA ASP A 328 -26.13 5.94 27.00
C ASP A 328 -26.57 5.60 28.41
N ARG A 329 -25.61 5.49 29.32
CA ARG A 329 -25.84 5.19 30.74
C ARG A 329 -26.31 6.42 31.54
N VAL A 330 -26.25 7.59 30.97
CA VAL A 330 -26.71 8.82 31.60
C VAL A 330 -28.23 8.94 31.45
N LYS A 331 -28.72 8.79 30.23
CA LYS A 331 -30.16 8.79 29.94
C LYS A 331 -30.83 7.50 30.41
N TYR A 332 -30.11 6.37 30.39
CA TYR A 332 -30.62 5.04 30.76
C TYR A 332 -29.72 4.38 31.82
N PRO A 333 -29.78 4.83 33.11
CA PRO A 333 -28.94 4.28 34.17
C PRO A 333 -29.21 2.79 34.40
N ALA A 334 -28.19 2.06 34.81
CA ALA A 334 -28.31 0.64 35.15
C ALA A 334 -29.26 0.47 36.36
N GLY A 335 -30.28 -0.39 36.24
CA GLY A 335 -31.23 -0.70 37.33
C GLY A 335 -32.59 -0.04 37.21
N THR A 336 -32.85 0.83 36.28
CA THR A 336 -34.21 1.33 36.00
C THR A 336 -34.93 0.35 35.06
N TRP A 337 -35.53 -0.68 35.67
CA TRP A 337 -36.37 -1.68 34.99
C TRP A 337 -37.81 -1.18 34.84
N THR A 338 -38.03 -0.27 33.95
CA THR A 338 -39.41 0.04 33.52
C THR A 338 -39.41 -0.09 32.00
N LEU A 339 -39.83 -1.26 31.52
CA LEU A 339 -39.92 -1.70 30.12
C LEU A 339 -38.55 -1.79 29.40
N PRO A 340 -38.26 -2.89 28.72
CA PRO A 340 -37.08 -2.90 27.82
C PRO A 340 -37.29 -1.76 26.82
N PRO A 341 -36.30 -0.84 26.70
CA PRO A 341 -36.37 0.16 25.64
C PRO A 341 -36.46 -0.58 24.31
N THR A 342 -37.27 -0.10 23.41
CA THR A 342 -37.26 -0.52 22.02
C THR A 342 -35.82 -0.48 21.51
N GLU A 343 -35.38 -1.58 20.95
CA GLU A 343 -34.03 -1.66 20.34
C GLU A 343 -33.77 -0.39 19.52
N GLY A 344 -32.72 0.36 19.86
CA GLY A 344 -32.31 1.56 19.17
C GLY A 344 -32.13 2.81 20.02
N ASP A 345 -32.96 3.07 20.99
CA ASP A 345 -32.92 4.35 21.74
C ASP A 345 -31.83 4.43 22.84
N ASN A 346 -31.16 3.32 23.12
CA ASN A 346 -30.22 3.22 24.26
C ASN A 346 -28.75 3.33 23.86
N PHE A 347 -28.47 3.29 22.59
CA PHE A 347 -27.12 3.28 22.08
C PHE A 347 -26.82 4.58 21.34
N VAL A 348 -25.60 5.05 21.47
CA VAL A 348 -25.06 6.22 20.78
C VAL A 348 -23.80 5.78 20.09
N THR A 349 -23.71 6.02 18.80
CA THR A 349 -22.49 5.82 18.04
C THR A 349 -21.58 7.03 18.24
N LEU A 350 -20.36 6.77 18.73
CA LEU A 350 -19.34 7.80 18.83
C LEU A 350 -18.86 8.22 17.43
N PRO A 351 -18.31 9.42 17.26
CA PRO A 351 -17.70 9.81 16.01
C PRO A 351 -16.49 8.92 15.71
N ASP A 352 -16.20 8.77 14.42
CA ASP A 352 -14.99 8.09 13.95
C ASP A 352 -13.75 8.89 14.35
N GLU A 353 -12.68 8.19 14.70
CA GLU A 353 -11.43 8.83 15.13
C GLU A 353 -10.34 8.66 14.07
N PHE A 354 -9.73 9.78 13.67
CA PHE A 354 -8.60 9.79 12.75
C PHE A 354 -7.39 9.05 13.33
N ASN A 355 -6.76 8.20 12.52
CA ASN A 355 -5.56 7.46 12.89
C ASN A 355 -4.35 7.90 12.08
N ALA A 356 -4.44 7.81 10.74
CA ALA A 356 -3.29 8.08 9.87
C ALA A 356 -3.71 8.39 8.43
N HIS A 357 -2.81 9.05 7.70
CA HIS A 357 -2.84 9.08 6.25
C HIS A 357 -2.08 7.89 5.69
N ILE A 358 -2.67 7.23 4.70
CA ILE A 358 -2.06 6.11 3.98
C ILE A 358 -1.98 6.44 2.49
N MET A 359 -0.91 6.02 1.84
CA MET A 359 -0.72 6.23 0.39
C MET A 359 -0.55 4.91 -0.34
N VAL A 360 -1.33 4.72 -1.38
CA VAL A 360 -1.31 3.52 -2.22
C VAL A 360 -0.02 3.49 -3.05
N PHE A 361 0.69 2.37 -3.01
CA PHE A 361 1.88 2.15 -3.83
C PHE A 361 1.73 0.96 -4.79
N ARG A 362 0.81 0.04 -4.53
CA ARG A 362 0.56 -1.11 -5.41
C ARG A 362 -0.92 -1.44 -5.46
N VAL A 363 -1.41 -1.69 -6.67
CA VAL A 363 -2.84 -1.91 -6.94
C VAL A 363 -3.03 -3.25 -7.65
N PHE A 364 -3.92 -4.06 -7.12
CA PHE A 364 -4.44 -5.29 -7.73
C PHE A 364 -5.90 -5.07 -8.15
N ASP A 365 -6.60 -6.13 -8.52
CA ASP A 365 -7.95 -5.97 -9.06
C ASP A 365 -8.92 -5.44 -7.99
N GLU A 366 -8.95 -6.03 -6.80
CA GLU A 366 -9.90 -5.70 -5.73
C GLU A 366 -9.25 -5.30 -4.42
N VAL A 367 -7.93 -5.42 -4.31
CA VAL A 367 -7.13 -5.13 -3.13
C VAL A 367 -5.97 -4.24 -3.52
N SER A 368 -5.56 -3.34 -2.65
CA SER A 368 -4.36 -2.53 -2.86
C SER A 368 -3.48 -2.56 -1.62
N TYR A 369 -2.20 -2.25 -1.81
CA TYR A 369 -1.27 -2.02 -0.72
C TYR A 369 -0.95 -0.54 -0.61
N ALA A 370 -0.96 -0.07 0.63
CA ALA A 370 -0.65 1.30 0.97
C ALA A 370 0.39 1.36 2.10
N LEU A 371 1.07 2.49 2.21
CA LEU A 371 1.99 2.80 3.28
C LEU A 371 1.38 3.81 4.23
N ILE A 372 1.63 3.63 5.51
CA ILE A 372 1.30 4.63 6.52
C ILE A 372 2.32 5.76 6.42
N MET A 373 1.87 6.95 6.00
CA MET A 373 2.73 8.09 5.74
C MET A 373 2.87 9.01 6.94
N ALA A 374 1.76 9.27 7.64
CA ALA A 374 1.74 10.12 8.82
C ALA A 374 0.50 9.77 9.65
N GLY A 375 0.59 9.82 10.97
CA GLY A 375 -0.56 9.56 11.82
C GLY A 375 -0.26 9.77 13.29
N ASP A 376 -1.31 10.06 14.05
CA ASP A 376 -1.25 10.30 15.50
C ASP A 376 -1.56 9.02 16.29
N LYS A 377 -2.19 8.05 15.64
CA LYS A 377 -2.63 6.78 16.22
C LYS A 377 -2.24 5.60 15.35
N GLU A 378 -2.38 4.42 15.91
CA GLU A 378 -2.18 3.17 15.19
C GLU A 378 -3.30 2.92 14.20
N THR A 379 -2.95 2.49 12.99
CA THR A 379 -3.92 1.99 12.01
C THR A 379 -4.20 0.52 12.30
N LEU A 380 -5.48 0.18 12.36
CA LEU A 380 -5.96 -1.15 12.71
C LEU A 380 -6.70 -1.80 11.54
N GLU A 381 -6.88 -3.11 11.63
CA GLU A 381 -7.79 -3.84 10.76
C GLU A 381 -9.22 -3.34 11.00
N ASP A 382 -10.02 -3.20 9.93
CA ASP A 382 -11.35 -2.62 9.88
C ASP A 382 -11.44 -1.10 10.02
N ASP A 383 -10.33 -0.37 10.11
CA ASP A 383 -10.35 1.09 9.97
C ASP A 383 -10.99 1.46 8.63
N ILE A 384 -11.91 2.42 8.65
CA ILE A 384 -12.61 2.91 7.46
C ILE A 384 -11.76 3.94 6.72
N LEU A 385 -11.83 3.90 5.39
CA LEU A 385 -11.08 4.82 4.54
C LEU A 385 -11.97 5.96 4.09
N LYS A 386 -11.48 7.19 4.29
CA LYS A 386 -12.16 8.42 3.91
C LYS A 386 -11.25 9.32 3.09
N HIS A 387 -11.85 10.38 2.56
CA HIS A 387 -11.09 11.40 1.82
C HIS A 387 -10.01 12.01 2.72
N PRO A 388 -8.79 12.23 2.18
CA PRO A 388 -7.68 12.72 3.02
C PRO A 388 -7.90 14.12 3.61
N ASP A 389 -8.81 14.89 3.06
CA ASP A 389 -9.21 16.21 3.58
C ASP A 389 -10.40 16.15 4.55
N GLU A 390 -10.96 14.96 4.79
CA GLU A 390 -12.03 14.82 5.80
C GLU A 390 -11.42 15.01 7.18
N THR A 391 -11.67 16.17 7.75
CA THR A 391 -11.33 16.50 9.13
C THR A 391 -12.52 16.19 10.05
N LEU A 392 -12.22 15.89 11.31
CA LEU A 392 -13.22 15.70 12.38
C LEU A 392 -14.21 16.84 12.50
#